data_1c535b76230c0c13f3571ec68b665015
#
_entry.id   1c535b76230c0c13f3571ec68b665015
#
_cell.length_a   1.000
_cell.length_b   1.000
_cell.length_c   1.000
_cell.angle_alpha   90.00
_cell.angle_beta   90.00
_cell.angle_gamma   90.00
#
_symmetry.space_group_name_H-M   'P 1'
#
loop_
_entity.id
_entity.type
_entity.pdbx_description
1 polymer ?
#
loop_
_entity_poly.entity_id
_entity_poly.type
_entity_poly.pdbx_seq_one_letter_code
_entity_poly.pdbx_strand_id
1 'polypeptide(L)'
;MTGINPFEISFYLDTRKGLKKHPGCGVLYLQVYSPIEKRRNENGKWSNGQKYFPLKKYISPVSWKKILKSFATSGSNLTHEEKELRTFCIGIQSEANKYNSYAKAKTLKQFSDLFKGDTNSDTDTLLIWVRFDQLIERKIEARKSDGTIKAYRDAKASFLRFDPTPEKLIYDIDISWLHQFIEYHIEIGNSEETAKSYLRQLRAVYTSAWKKGVISGRDNPFAEDDAPSLDSNKRRTKQFQLSKEQLQSLAATEPTSYHMQKAKDIFFFLFMFSGLRFSDMLTLEFDWIINDELGKRIDFDPVKTKGRTSLKGEVWITPEMQEIINKYPGTGKYIFDFLDDDMTPEAIKKKKHSIISGVNDNLTKLAQKAVKLPERLSTYHARYSAATFIKRETGASVLEISEQMVNSPKMAEGYIDTPEKKKAMQSVLSDVLKKTGKK
;
A
#
# COMPACT_ATOMS: atom_id res chain seq x y z
N MET A 1 -9.86 -32.14 5.81
CA MET A 1 -8.84 -32.92 5.10
C MET A 1 -7.68 -33.11 6.04
N THR A 2 -7.37 -34.32 6.45
CA THR A 2 -6.24 -34.67 7.31
C THR A 2 -4.96 -34.27 6.60
N GLY A 3 -4.18 -33.37 7.23
CA GLY A 3 -3.02 -32.74 6.61
C GLY A 3 -1.96 -33.78 6.20
N ILE A 4 -1.71 -33.86 4.90
CA ILE A 4 -0.56 -34.57 4.34
C ILE A 4 0.67 -33.77 4.78
N ASN A 5 1.55 -34.42 5.56
CA ASN A 5 2.81 -33.80 5.96
C ASN A 5 3.71 -33.62 4.71
N PRO A 6 4.26 -32.44 4.46
CA PRO A 6 5.09 -32.17 3.29
C PRO A 6 6.44 -32.88 3.32
N PHE A 7 6.88 -33.32 4.52
CA PHE A 7 8.19 -33.94 4.72
C PHE A 7 8.09 -35.24 5.48
N GLU A 8 8.95 -36.18 5.10
CA GLU A 8 9.23 -37.35 5.90
C GLU A 8 10.40 -37.07 6.85
N ILE A 9 10.16 -37.23 8.14
CA ILE A 9 11.13 -36.96 9.20
C ILE A 9 11.63 -38.30 9.79
N SER A 10 12.91 -38.51 9.71
CA SER A 10 13.56 -39.72 10.21
C SER A 10 14.91 -39.40 10.84
N PHE A 11 15.53 -40.40 11.47
CA PHE A 11 16.89 -40.28 12.00
C PHE A 11 17.87 -41.11 11.16
N TYR A 12 19.06 -40.54 10.94
CA TYR A 12 20.13 -41.16 10.19
C TYR A 12 21.41 -41.20 11.02
N LEU A 13 22.03 -42.37 11.14
CA LEU A 13 23.33 -42.57 11.79
C LEU A 13 24.43 -42.62 10.72
N ASP A 14 25.29 -41.62 10.68
CA ASP A 14 26.46 -41.65 9.78
C ASP A 14 27.66 -42.30 10.43
N THR A 15 28.02 -43.47 9.91
CA THR A 15 29.17 -44.28 10.38
C THR A 15 30.39 -44.23 9.45
N ARG A 16 30.29 -43.46 8.36
CA ARG A 16 31.31 -43.42 7.29
C ARG A 16 32.63 -42.77 7.72
N LYS A 17 32.58 -41.87 8.67
CA LYS A 17 33.74 -41.13 9.18
C LYS A 17 34.09 -41.69 10.58
N GLY A 18 35.21 -42.39 10.69
CA GLY A 18 35.75 -42.78 11.99
C GLY A 18 36.01 -41.57 12.87
N LEU A 19 35.35 -41.50 14.02
CA LEU A 19 35.47 -40.39 14.95
C LEU A 19 36.65 -40.66 15.90
N LYS A 20 37.72 -39.85 15.83
CA LYS A 20 38.90 -39.97 16.72
C LYS A 20 38.52 -39.89 18.21
N LYS A 21 37.50 -39.09 18.58
CA LYS A 21 37.04 -38.87 19.95
C LYS A 21 35.99 -39.91 20.41
N HIS A 22 35.34 -40.62 19.49
CA HIS A 22 34.27 -41.61 19.80
C HIS A 22 34.45 -42.84 18.89
N PRO A 23 35.48 -43.69 19.15
CA PRO A 23 35.77 -44.85 18.30
C PRO A 23 34.60 -45.82 18.33
N GLY A 24 34.21 -46.33 17.18
CA GLY A 24 33.08 -47.29 17.06
C GLY A 24 31.69 -46.65 17.08
N CYS A 25 31.58 -45.31 17.21
CA CYS A 25 30.32 -44.60 17.15
C CYS A 25 30.10 -43.89 15.79
N GLY A 26 28.84 -43.71 15.42
CA GLY A 26 28.42 -42.82 14.34
C GLY A 26 27.88 -41.49 14.87
N VAL A 27 27.74 -40.51 14.00
CA VAL A 27 27.08 -39.23 14.31
C VAL A 27 25.61 -39.35 13.98
N LEU A 28 24.76 -38.96 14.93
CA LEU A 28 23.31 -38.94 14.72
C LEU A 28 22.85 -37.66 14.06
N TYR A 29 22.01 -37.78 13.03
CA TYR A 29 21.36 -36.71 12.32
C TYR A 29 19.85 -36.87 12.34
N LEU A 30 19.12 -35.75 12.38
CA LEU A 30 17.74 -35.68 11.89
C LEU A 30 17.79 -35.58 10.38
N GLN A 31 17.12 -36.46 9.68
CA GLN A 31 16.96 -36.46 8.24
C GLN A 31 15.55 -35.99 7.91
N VAL A 32 15.45 -34.99 7.07
CA VAL A 32 14.18 -34.45 6.53
C VAL A 32 14.21 -34.64 5.02
N TYR A 33 13.23 -35.35 4.51
CA TYR A 33 13.10 -35.71 3.12
C TYR A 33 11.83 -35.13 2.54
N SER A 34 11.93 -34.50 1.37
CA SER A 34 10.79 -34.01 0.62
C SER A 34 10.49 -34.92 -0.57
N PRO A 35 9.34 -35.59 -0.62
CA PRO A 35 8.96 -36.41 -1.77
C PRO A 35 8.69 -35.58 -3.04
N ILE A 36 8.46 -34.30 -2.90
CA ILE A 36 8.04 -33.39 -3.99
C ILE A 36 9.22 -32.61 -4.56
N GLU A 37 10.14 -32.12 -3.70
CA GLU A 37 11.30 -31.36 -4.15
C GLU A 37 12.30 -32.28 -4.86
N LYS A 38 12.61 -31.93 -6.11
CA LYS A 38 13.68 -32.58 -6.87
C LYS A 38 14.89 -31.65 -6.99
N ARG A 39 16.07 -32.18 -6.74
CA ARG A 39 17.35 -31.46 -6.93
C ARG A 39 18.22 -32.21 -7.93
N ARG A 40 18.95 -31.43 -8.73
CA ARG A 40 19.97 -31.96 -9.62
C ARG A 40 21.27 -32.12 -8.82
N ASN A 41 21.86 -33.32 -8.79
CA ASN A 41 23.15 -33.54 -8.16
C ASN A 41 24.30 -33.06 -9.08
N GLU A 42 25.52 -33.06 -8.57
CA GLU A 42 26.73 -32.65 -9.31
C GLU A 42 26.92 -33.40 -10.64
N ASN A 43 26.40 -34.63 -10.74
CA ASN A 43 26.44 -35.45 -11.95
C ASN A 43 25.22 -35.26 -12.87
N GLY A 44 24.43 -34.20 -12.65
CA GLY A 44 23.27 -33.87 -13.48
C GLY A 44 22.03 -34.75 -13.29
N LYS A 45 22.06 -35.73 -12.39
CA LYS A 45 20.94 -36.65 -12.11
C LYS A 45 19.97 -36.06 -11.10
N TRP A 46 18.68 -36.17 -11.39
CA TRP A 46 17.62 -35.71 -10.47
C TRP A 46 17.52 -36.67 -9.25
N SER A 47 17.50 -36.08 -8.08
CA SER A 47 17.24 -36.79 -6.81
C SER A 47 16.19 -36.01 -6.00
N ASN A 48 15.47 -36.71 -5.12
CA ASN A 48 14.55 -36.04 -4.22
C ASN A 48 15.34 -35.20 -3.20
N GLY A 49 14.72 -34.08 -2.79
CA GLY A 49 15.33 -33.18 -1.82
C GLY A 49 15.45 -33.80 -0.45
N GLN A 50 16.61 -33.72 0.17
CA GLN A 50 16.82 -34.18 1.55
C GLN A 50 17.78 -33.21 2.26
N LYS A 51 17.62 -33.11 3.59
CA LYS A 51 18.48 -32.26 4.42
C LYS A 51 18.78 -33.00 5.73
N TYR A 52 20.02 -32.87 6.20
CA TYR A 52 20.51 -33.48 7.40
C TYR A 52 20.86 -32.43 8.44
N PHE A 53 20.35 -32.60 9.67
CA PHE A 53 20.61 -31.72 10.82
C PHE A 53 21.43 -32.47 11.85
N PRO A 54 22.70 -32.10 12.12
CA PRO A 54 23.56 -32.81 13.08
C PRO A 54 23.04 -32.56 14.49
N LEU A 55 22.80 -33.64 15.22
CA LEU A 55 22.28 -33.61 16.59
C LEU A 55 23.38 -33.59 17.66
N LYS A 56 24.66 -33.61 17.26
CA LYS A 56 25.83 -33.65 18.15
C LYS A 56 25.76 -34.82 19.16
N LYS A 57 25.12 -35.90 18.78
CA LYS A 57 25.06 -37.16 19.56
C LYS A 57 25.83 -38.25 18.83
N TYR A 58 26.56 -39.04 19.62
CA TYR A 58 27.43 -40.12 19.14
C TYR A 58 26.94 -41.42 19.74
N ILE A 59 26.70 -42.43 18.92
CA ILE A 59 26.14 -43.70 19.36
C ILE A 59 26.69 -44.85 18.54
N SER A 60 26.85 -46.02 19.17
CA SER A 60 27.23 -47.22 18.46
C SER A 60 26.11 -47.69 17.53
N PRO A 61 26.43 -48.31 16.38
CA PRO A 61 25.41 -48.85 15.48
C PRO A 61 24.53 -49.92 16.15
N VAL A 62 25.08 -50.64 17.12
CA VAL A 62 24.34 -51.68 17.87
C VAL A 62 23.28 -51.06 18.76
N SER A 63 23.66 -50.09 19.59
CA SER A 63 22.72 -49.35 20.45
C SER A 63 21.68 -48.58 19.62
N TRP A 64 22.10 -48.03 18.48
CA TRP A 64 21.15 -47.32 17.59
C TRP A 64 20.09 -48.30 17.04
N LYS A 65 20.44 -49.49 16.62
CA LYS A 65 19.46 -50.50 16.17
C LYS A 65 18.45 -50.83 17.25
N LYS A 66 18.88 -50.95 18.54
CA LYS A 66 17.98 -51.17 19.66
C LYS A 66 17.01 -50.02 19.86
N ILE A 67 17.51 -48.78 19.82
CA ILE A 67 16.68 -47.56 19.95
C ILE A 67 15.66 -47.49 18.82
N LEU A 68 16.07 -47.71 17.56
CA LEU A 68 15.14 -47.68 16.41
C LEU A 68 14.01 -48.71 16.59
N LYS A 69 14.31 -49.91 17.02
CA LYS A 69 13.27 -50.94 17.30
C LYS A 69 12.34 -50.51 18.44
N SER A 70 12.85 -49.78 19.41
CA SER A 70 12.08 -49.33 20.58
C SER A 70 11.09 -48.20 20.28
N PHE A 71 11.16 -47.51 19.14
CA PHE A 71 10.13 -46.54 18.74
C PHE A 71 8.77 -47.21 18.48
N ALA A 72 8.78 -48.47 18.07
CA ALA A 72 7.56 -49.25 17.86
C ALA A 72 7.13 -50.04 19.12
N THR A 73 7.90 -49.99 20.21
CA THR A 73 7.66 -50.77 21.45
C THR A 73 7.84 -49.90 22.69
N SER A 74 7.59 -50.50 23.90
CA SER A 74 7.73 -49.76 25.17
C SER A 74 9.18 -49.38 25.54
N GLY A 75 10.19 -49.90 24.85
CA GLY A 75 11.60 -49.61 25.14
C GLY A 75 12.12 -50.18 26.47
N SER A 76 11.45 -51.19 27.03
CA SER A 76 11.80 -51.81 28.35
C SER A 76 13.21 -52.37 28.42
N ASN A 77 13.78 -52.83 27.30
CA ASN A 77 15.10 -53.49 27.21
C ASN A 77 16.26 -52.52 26.85
N LEU A 78 16.09 -51.22 27.05
CA LEU A 78 17.13 -50.24 26.81
C LEU A 78 17.90 -49.91 28.09
N THR A 79 19.20 -49.68 27.97
CA THR A 79 20.02 -49.11 29.05
C THR A 79 19.54 -47.69 29.40
N HIS A 80 20.05 -47.16 30.52
CA HIS A 80 19.70 -45.79 30.93
C HIS A 80 20.05 -44.74 29.84
N GLU A 81 21.28 -44.83 29.32
CA GLU A 81 21.75 -43.92 28.24
C GLU A 81 20.94 -44.06 26.94
N GLU A 82 20.57 -45.33 26.60
CA GLU A 82 19.73 -45.58 25.41
C GLU A 82 18.31 -45.02 25.60
N LYS A 83 17.74 -45.04 26.82
CA LYS A 83 16.46 -44.43 27.15
C LYS A 83 16.52 -42.91 27.07
N GLU A 84 17.58 -42.30 27.61
CA GLU A 84 17.77 -40.85 27.50
C GLU A 84 17.89 -40.40 26.05
N LEU A 85 18.66 -41.11 25.22
CA LEU A 85 18.79 -40.78 23.80
C LEU A 85 17.49 -41.00 23.03
N ARG A 86 16.74 -42.06 23.37
CA ARG A 86 15.40 -42.26 22.81
C ARG A 86 14.47 -41.09 23.13
N THR A 87 14.43 -40.65 24.39
CA THR A 87 13.64 -39.51 24.84
C THR A 87 14.05 -38.23 24.12
N PHE A 88 15.36 -38.01 23.99
CA PHE A 88 15.90 -36.90 23.19
C PHE A 88 15.42 -36.94 21.73
N CYS A 89 15.49 -38.10 21.07
CA CYS A 89 15.02 -38.28 19.70
C CYS A 89 13.51 -38.00 19.56
N ILE A 90 12.69 -38.47 20.52
CA ILE A 90 11.25 -38.19 20.53
C ILE A 90 11.00 -36.67 20.64
N GLY A 91 11.73 -35.98 21.51
CA GLY A 91 11.66 -34.53 21.65
C GLY A 91 12.00 -33.78 20.35
N ILE A 92 13.13 -34.18 19.72
CA ILE A 92 13.55 -33.61 18.43
C ILE A 92 12.52 -33.88 17.31
N GLN A 93 11.98 -35.10 17.26
CA GLN A 93 10.94 -35.42 16.26
C GLN A 93 9.65 -34.64 16.50
N SER A 94 9.25 -34.48 17.77
CA SER A 94 8.11 -33.68 18.16
C SER A 94 8.30 -32.21 17.75
N GLU A 95 9.49 -31.66 18.01
CA GLU A 95 9.84 -30.29 17.59
C GLU A 95 9.81 -30.12 16.06
N ALA A 96 10.44 -31.05 15.33
CA ALA A 96 10.43 -31.04 13.88
C ALA A 96 9.01 -31.16 13.30
N ASN A 97 8.14 -31.97 13.92
CA ASN A 97 6.75 -32.12 13.49
C ASN A 97 5.92 -30.85 13.66
N LYS A 98 6.28 -29.94 14.57
CA LYS A 98 5.61 -28.62 14.68
C LYS A 98 5.71 -27.81 13.38
N TYR A 99 6.77 -28.02 12.61
CA TYR A 99 7.03 -27.33 11.35
C TYR A 99 6.68 -28.17 10.12
N ASN A 100 6.29 -29.45 10.32
CA ASN A 100 5.97 -30.40 9.26
C ASN A 100 4.50 -30.28 8.84
N SER A 101 4.13 -29.15 8.28
CA SER A 101 2.82 -28.93 7.67
C SER A 101 2.96 -27.99 6.48
N TYR A 102 2.10 -28.14 5.46
CA TYR A 102 2.08 -27.23 4.30
C TYR A 102 1.77 -25.78 4.69
N ALA A 103 1.11 -25.55 5.82
CA ALA A 103 0.87 -24.22 6.36
C ALA A 103 2.14 -23.54 6.86
N LYS A 104 3.14 -24.30 7.34
CA LYS A 104 4.35 -23.74 7.95
C LYS A 104 5.59 -23.83 7.05
N ALA A 105 5.75 -24.95 6.34
CA ALA A 105 6.90 -25.13 5.45
C ALA A 105 6.49 -25.92 4.21
N LYS A 106 6.62 -25.30 3.04
CA LYS A 106 6.39 -25.94 1.72
C LYS A 106 7.68 -26.46 1.10
N THR A 107 8.83 -25.98 1.56
CA THR A 107 10.16 -26.34 1.04
C THR A 107 11.11 -26.77 2.16
N LEU A 108 12.09 -27.61 1.81
CA LEU A 108 13.17 -28.02 2.73
C LEU A 108 13.97 -26.82 3.27
N LYS A 109 14.08 -25.75 2.50
CA LYS A 109 14.74 -24.52 2.96
C LYS A 109 13.92 -23.87 4.08
N GLN A 110 12.61 -23.68 3.86
CA GLN A 110 11.70 -23.12 4.86
C GLN A 110 11.69 -23.94 6.13
N PHE A 111 11.54 -25.27 6.01
CA PHE A 111 11.63 -26.19 7.15
C PHE A 111 12.96 -26.01 7.89
N SER A 112 14.07 -25.97 7.16
CA SER A 112 15.39 -25.81 7.76
C SER A 112 15.55 -24.51 8.54
N ASP A 113 15.05 -23.43 8.00
CA ASP A 113 15.17 -22.09 8.60
C ASP A 113 14.33 -22.03 9.88
N LEU A 114 13.14 -22.63 9.88
CA LEU A 114 12.29 -22.76 11.07
C LEU A 114 12.87 -23.71 12.12
N PHE A 115 13.36 -24.89 11.70
CA PHE A 115 13.82 -25.94 12.63
C PHE A 115 15.16 -25.62 13.28
N LYS A 116 16.08 -24.97 12.57
CA LYS A 116 17.39 -24.64 13.15
C LYS A 116 17.29 -23.66 14.29
N GLY A 117 16.16 -22.96 14.40
CA GLY A 117 16.05 -21.84 15.34
C GLY A 117 17.26 -20.93 15.16
N ASP A 118 17.67 -20.70 13.90
CA ASP A 118 18.69 -19.69 13.60
C ASP A 118 18.13 -18.37 14.11
N THR A 119 18.25 -18.17 15.41
CA THR A 119 17.86 -16.98 16.15
C THR A 119 18.68 -15.75 15.74
N ASN A 120 19.51 -15.88 14.71
CA ASN A 120 20.13 -14.81 13.94
C ASN A 120 19.50 -14.61 12.56
N SER A 121 18.58 -15.45 12.13
CA SER A 121 17.59 -15.13 11.10
C SER A 121 16.21 -15.29 11.73
N ASP A 122 15.90 -14.35 12.62
CA ASP A 122 14.58 -13.84 12.96
C ASP A 122 13.41 -14.75 12.54
N THR A 123 12.91 -15.62 13.43
CA THR A 123 11.52 -16.08 13.35
C THR A 123 10.60 -14.87 13.20
N ASP A 124 10.91 -13.76 13.82
CA ASP A 124 10.30 -12.45 13.60
C ASP A 124 10.36 -12.00 12.14
N THR A 125 11.36 -12.43 11.35
CA THR A 125 11.43 -12.06 9.93
C THR A 125 10.40 -12.77 9.06
N LEU A 126 9.78 -13.85 9.53
CA LEU A 126 8.70 -14.54 8.83
C LEU A 126 7.30 -14.12 9.29
N LEU A 127 7.20 -13.39 10.41
CA LEU A 127 5.94 -12.87 10.90
C LEU A 127 5.48 -11.70 10.03
N ILE A 128 4.31 -11.83 9.43
CA ILE A 128 3.81 -10.83 8.47
C ILE A 128 3.64 -9.45 9.11
N TRP A 129 3.19 -9.39 10.38
CA TRP A 129 2.97 -8.13 11.07
C TRP A 129 4.26 -7.42 11.44
N VAL A 130 5.31 -8.16 11.78
CA VAL A 130 6.67 -7.62 11.98
C VAL A 130 7.22 -7.07 10.67
N ARG A 131 6.97 -7.75 9.54
CA ARG A 131 7.35 -7.24 8.22
C ARG A 131 6.64 -5.95 7.84
N PHE A 132 5.36 -5.83 8.22
CA PHE A 132 4.63 -4.57 8.06
C PHE A 132 5.30 -3.43 8.83
N ASP A 133 5.63 -3.65 10.11
CA ASP A 133 6.28 -2.63 10.95
C ASP A 133 7.63 -2.23 10.39
N GLN A 134 8.49 -3.18 10.04
CA GLN A 134 9.78 -2.92 9.40
C GLN A 134 9.64 -2.14 8.07
N LEU A 135 8.56 -2.37 7.30
CA LEU A 135 8.32 -1.60 6.09
C LEU A 135 7.84 -0.19 6.40
N ILE A 136 7.02 -0.02 7.44
CA ILE A 136 6.55 1.29 7.92
C ILE A 136 7.75 2.12 8.40
N GLU A 137 8.60 1.56 9.25
CA GLU A 137 9.80 2.24 9.77
C GLU A 137 10.72 2.71 8.66
N ARG A 138 11.04 1.85 7.69
CA ARG A 138 11.82 2.24 6.51
C ARG A 138 11.18 3.37 5.69
N LYS A 139 9.83 3.46 5.68
CA LYS A 139 9.16 4.58 5.00
C LYS A 139 9.25 5.87 5.81
N ILE A 140 9.28 5.78 7.14
CA ILE A 140 9.53 6.91 8.05
C ILE A 140 10.96 7.42 7.85
N GLU A 141 11.96 6.54 7.92
CA GLU A 141 13.37 6.84 7.67
C GLU A 141 13.59 7.47 6.29
N ALA A 142 12.90 6.94 5.27
CA ALA A 142 12.93 7.49 3.91
C ALA A 142 12.08 8.77 3.74
N ARG A 143 11.61 9.38 4.83
CA ARG A 143 10.80 10.62 4.87
C ARG A 143 9.63 10.61 3.89
N LYS A 144 8.94 9.45 3.77
CA LYS A 144 7.72 9.37 2.95
C LYS A 144 6.60 10.19 3.61
N SER A 145 5.64 10.65 2.79
CA SER A 145 4.53 11.47 3.29
C SER A 145 3.73 10.73 4.37
N ASP A 146 3.23 11.46 5.35
CA ASP A 146 2.38 10.93 6.42
C ASP A 146 1.17 10.16 5.89
N GLY A 147 0.57 10.62 4.77
CA GLY A 147 -0.51 9.90 4.10
C GLY A 147 -0.09 8.50 3.64
N THR A 148 1.17 8.35 3.17
CA THR A 148 1.73 7.05 2.81
C THR A 148 1.90 6.18 4.04
N ILE A 149 2.51 6.72 5.11
CA ILE A 149 2.74 5.98 6.37
C ILE A 149 1.39 5.56 6.98
N LYS A 150 0.42 6.49 7.02
CA LYS A 150 -0.94 6.22 7.50
C LYS A 150 -1.61 5.10 6.71
N ALA A 151 -1.50 5.07 5.38
CA ALA A 151 -2.09 4.01 4.56
C ALA A 151 -1.58 2.60 4.94
N TYR A 152 -0.29 2.46 5.26
CA TYR A 152 0.25 1.19 5.75
C TYR A 152 -0.26 0.83 7.14
N ARG A 153 -0.34 1.81 8.06
CA ARG A 153 -0.88 1.59 9.40
C ARG A 153 -2.36 1.19 9.37
N ASP A 154 -3.15 1.89 8.57
CA ASP A 154 -4.58 1.60 8.40
C ASP A 154 -4.78 0.19 7.80
N ALA A 155 -3.96 -0.19 6.81
CA ALA A 155 -3.99 -1.52 6.22
C ALA A 155 -3.66 -2.60 7.25
N LYS A 156 -2.55 -2.46 8.01
CA LYS A 156 -2.19 -3.39 9.09
C LYS A 156 -3.31 -3.53 10.11
N ALA A 157 -3.87 -2.41 10.57
CA ALA A 157 -4.97 -2.41 11.53
C ALA A 157 -6.23 -3.10 10.97
N SER A 158 -6.50 -2.95 9.66
CA SER A 158 -7.60 -3.63 8.99
C SER A 158 -7.39 -5.14 8.91
N PHE A 159 -6.19 -5.58 8.56
CA PHE A 159 -5.84 -7.01 8.54
C PHE A 159 -5.96 -7.65 9.92
N LEU A 160 -5.48 -6.98 10.98
CA LEU A 160 -5.59 -7.47 12.35
C LEU A 160 -7.03 -7.52 12.88
N ARG A 161 -7.95 -6.72 12.34
CA ARG A 161 -9.39 -6.85 12.64
C ARG A 161 -10.02 -8.06 11.96
N PHE A 162 -9.61 -8.34 10.74
CA PHE A 162 -10.06 -9.50 9.97
C PHE A 162 -9.49 -10.81 10.51
N ASP A 163 -8.20 -10.82 10.79
CA ASP A 163 -7.46 -11.99 11.24
C ASP A 163 -6.50 -11.58 12.38
N PRO A 164 -6.94 -11.72 13.63
CA PRO A 164 -6.19 -11.25 14.81
C PRO A 164 -5.03 -12.16 15.22
N THR A 165 -4.62 -13.13 14.39
CA THR A 165 -3.53 -14.07 14.70
C THR A 165 -2.20 -13.31 14.85
N PRO A 166 -1.61 -13.18 16.07
CA PRO A 166 -0.40 -12.37 16.30
C PRO A 166 0.83 -12.97 15.61
N GLU A 167 0.96 -14.29 15.64
CA GLU A 167 2.11 -15.04 15.10
C GLU A 167 1.87 -15.53 13.67
N LYS A 168 1.08 -14.77 12.88
CA LYS A 168 0.80 -15.13 11.50
C LYS A 168 2.05 -15.06 10.64
N LEU A 169 2.42 -16.19 10.02
CA LEU A 169 3.55 -16.26 9.11
C LEU A 169 3.17 -15.67 7.74
N ILE A 170 4.18 -15.19 7.01
CA ILE A 170 4.00 -14.69 5.64
C ILE A 170 3.46 -15.78 4.69
N TYR A 171 3.69 -17.06 5.02
CA TYR A 171 3.20 -18.23 4.26
C TYR A 171 1.75 -18.62 4.58
N ASP A 172 1.17 -18.08 5.66
CA ASP A 172 -0.20 -18.38 6.08
C ASP A 172 -1.25 -17.56 5.30
N ILE A 173 -0.79 -16.64 4.46
CA ILE A 173 -1.66 -15.83 3.59
C ILE A 173 -1.60 -16.43 2.18
N ASP A 174 -2.65 -17.09 1.79
CA ASP A 174 -2.87 -17.65 0.47
C ASP A 174 -3.92 -16.86 -0.32
N ILE A 175 -4.25 -17.31 -1.53
CA ILE A 175 -5.28 -16.69 -2.38
C ILE A 175 -6.65 -16.68 -1.69
N SER A 176 -7.01 -17.78 -1.00
CA SER A 176 -8.29 -17.88 -0.29
C SER A 176 -8.41 -16.80 0.77
N TRP A 177 -7.34 -16.56 1.53
CA TRP A 177 -7.28 -15.49 2.53
C TRP A 177 -7.46 -14.10 1.90
N LEU A 178 -6.87 -13.86 0.71
CA LEU A 178 -7.01 -12.59 -0.01
C LEU A 178 -8.47 -12.34 -0.44
N HIS A 179 -9.16 -13.36 -0.96
CA HIS A 179 -10.58 -13.26 -1.34
C HIS A 179 -11.47 -13.07 -0.12
N GLN A 180 -11.28 -13.85 0.95
CA GLN A 180 -12.02 -13.71 2.21
C GLN A 180 -11.87 -12.31 2.83
N PHE A 181 -10.68 -11.70 2.73
CA PHE A 181 -10.48 -10.33 3.17
C PHE A 181 -11.31 -9.32 2.36
N ILE A 182 -11.46 -9.51 1.06
CA ILE A 182 -12.30 -8.66 0.22
C ILE A 182 -13.77 -8.83 0.61
N GLU A 183 -14.25 -10.09 0.77
CA GLU A 183 -15.62 -10.41 1.18
C GLU A 183 -15.95 -9.80 2.54
N TYR A 184 -15.07 -9.98 3.54
CA TYR A 184 -15.21 -9.35 4.84
C TYR A 184 -15.42 -7.83 4.74
N HIS A 185 -14.67 -7.16 3.89
CA HIS A 185 -14.83 -5.71 3.71
C HIS A 185 -16.16 -5.32 3.09
N ILE A 186 -16.66 -6.11 2.14
CA ILE A 186 -17.98 -5.91 1.53
C ILE A 186 -19.08 -6.13 2.58
N GLU A 187 -18.99 -7.17 3.39
CA GLU A 187 -19.95 -7.49 4.45
C GLU A 187 -20.07 -6.38 5.50
N ILE A 188 -18.95 -5.76 5.89
CA ILE A 188 -18.98 -4.61 6.84
C ILE A 188 -19.30 -3.26 6.17
N GLY A 189 -19.80 -3.28 4.92
CA GLY A 189 -20.26 -2.08 4.19
C GLY A 189 -19.17 -1.25 3.52
N ASN A 190 -17.94 -1.72 3.43
CA ASN A 190 -16.88 -1.06 2.67
C ASN A 190 -16.96 -1.42 1.19
N SER A 191 -16.38 -0.55 0.34
CA SER A 191 -16.25 -0.88 -1.08
C SER A 191 -15.11 -1.89 -1.32
N GLU A 192 -15.26 -2.74 -2.33
CA GLU A 192 -14.20 -3.63 -2.82
C GLU A 192 -12.89 -2.88 -3.09
N GLU A 193 -12.95 -1.65 -3.62
CA GLU A 193 -11.78 -0.81 -3.87
C GLU A 193 -11.04 -0.43 -2.59
N THR A 194 -11.76 -0.28 -1.47
CA THR A 194 -11.14 -0.07 -0.14
C THR A 194 -10.32 -1.28 0.27
N ALA A 195 -10.88 -2.49 0.15
CA ALA A 195 -10.17 -3.73 0.43
C ALA A 195 -8.94 -3.89 -0.49
N LYS A 196 -9.09 -3.68 -1.80
CA LYS A 196 -7.99 -3.70 -2.78
C LYS A 196 -6.90 -2.67 -2.46
N SER A 197 -7.27 -1.51 -1.92
CA SER A 197 -6.30 -0.52 -1.47
C SER A 197 -5.43 -1.07 -0.34
N TYR A 198 -5.99 -1.76 0.64
CA TYR A 198 -5.23 -2.41 1.70
C TYR A 198 -4.37 -3.57 1.17
N LEU A 199 -4.91 -4.40 0.29
CA LEU A 199 -4.15 -5.49 -0.33
C LEU A 199 -2.94 -4.99 -1.15
N ARG A 200 -3.01 -3.79 -1.76
CA ARG A 200 -1.83 -3.16 -2.39
C ARG A 200 -0.70 -2.90 -1.39
N GLN A 201 -1.01 -2.55 -0.14
CA GLN A 201 -0.01 -2.39 0.92
C GLN A 201 0.59 -3.76 1.32
N LEU A 202 -0.24 -4.80 1.43
CA LEU A 202 0.22 -6.16 1.70
C LEU A 202 1.13 -6.67 0.58
N ARG A 203 0.75 -6.48 -0.69
CA ARG A 203 1.61 -6.83 -1.85
C ARG A 203 2.98 -6.16 -1.78
N ALA A 204 3.05 -4.92 -1.30
CA ALA A 204 4.33 -4.23 -1.12
C ALA A 204 5.20 -4.86 -0.02
N VAL A 205 4.59 -5.43 1.03
CA VAL A 205 5.30 -6.21 2.07
C VAL A 205 5.90 -7.48 1.47
N TYR A 206 5.11 -8.25 0.69
CA TYR A 206 5.60 -9.43 -0.03
C TYR A 206 6.74 -9.10 -1.00
N THR A 207 6.57 -8.05 -1.80
CA THR A 207 7.62 -7.57 -2.73
C THR A 207 8.91 -7.21 -1.99
N SER A 208 8.77 -6.59 -0.81
CA SER A 208 9.92 -6.24 0.03
C SER A 208 10.61 -7.47 0.63
N ALA A 209 9.84 -8.46 1.08
CA ALA A 209 10.35 -9.71 1.62
C ALA A 209 11.07 -10.53 0.52
N TRP A 210 10.48 -10.60 -0.67
CA TRP A 210 11.11 -11.25 -1.82
C TRP A 210 12.43 -10.59 -2.23
N LYS A 211 12.46 -9.28 -2.38
CA LYS A 211 13.69 -8.54 -2.74
C LYS A 211 14.82 -8.71 -1.72
N LYS A 212 14.48 -9.01 -0.48
CA LYS A 212 15.45 -9.29 0.60
C LYS A 212 15.83 -10.79 0.70
N GLY A 213 15.29 -11.64 -0.17
CA GLY A 213 15.54 -13.08 -0.16
C GLY A 213 14.91 -13.83 1.01
N VAL A 214 13.96 -13.23 1.72
CA VAL A 214 13.25 -13.85 2.86
C VAL A 214 12.26 -14.90 2.38
N ILE A 215 11.61 -14.64 1.25
CA ILE A 215 10.71 -15.56 0.56
C ILE A 215 11.15 -15.72 -0.90
N SER A 216 10.72 -16.81 -1.55
CA SER A 216 10.87 -16.94 -3.00
C SER A 216 9.71 -16.22 -3.74
N GLY A 217 9.88 -15.99 -5.04
CA GLY A 217 8.81 -15.40 -5.85
C GLY A 217 7.56 -16.29 -5.92
N ARG A 218 7.72 -17.61 -5.76
CA ARG A 218 6.61 -18.60 -5.73
C ARG A 218 5.77 -18.55 -4.46
N ASP A 219 6.31 -17.97 -3.40
CA ASP A 219 5.61 -17.83 -2.11
C ASP A 219 4.77 -16.55 -2.04
N ASN A 220 4.67 -15.80 -3.14
CA ASN A 220 3.90 -14.57 -3.22
C ASN A 220 2.49 -14.86 -3.76
N PRO A 221 1.44 -14.83 -2.93
CA PRO A 221 0.08 -15.14 -3.36
C PRO A 221 -0.48 -14.16 -4.40
N PHE A 222 0.14 -12.98 -4.55
CA PHE A 222 -0.23 -12.01 -5.58
C PHE A 222 0.39 -12.29 -6.96
N ALA A 223 1.22 -13.32 -7.09
CA ALA A 223 1.82 -13.74 -8.35
C ALA A 223 1.09 -14.94 -8.99
N GLU A 224 0.11 -15.51 -8.33
CA GLU A 224 -0.70 -16.61 -8.81
C GLU A 224 -1.83 -16.11 -9.73
N ASP A 225 -2.25 -16.92 -10.72
CA ASP A 225 -3.21 -16.53 -11.75
C ASP A 225 -4.60 -16.18 -11.17
N ASP A 226 -5.01 -16.87 -10.08
CA ASP A 226 -6.29 -16.66 -9.41
C ASP A 226 -6.24 -15.54 -8.35
N ALA A 227 -5.12 -14.81 -8.23
CA ALA A 227 -5.02 -13.71 -7.30
C ALA A 227 -6.01 -12.58 -7.64
N PRO A 228 -6.63 -11.93 -6.64
CA PRO A 228 -7.55 -10.83 -6.92
C PRO A 228 -6.82 -9.69 -7.62
N SER A 229 -7.41 -9.23 -8.74
CA SER A 229 -6.88 -8.05 -9.44
C SER A 229 -6.91 -6.82 -8.54
N LEU A 230 -5.75 -6.23 -8.31
CA LEU A 230 -5.61 -5.03 -7.50
C LEU A 230 -5.66 -3.73 -8.31
N ASP A 231 -5.98 -3.84 -9.60
CA ASP A 231 -6.12 -2.66 -10.45
C ASP A 231 -7.33 -1.83 -10.02
N SER A 232 -7.15 -0.52 -9.96
CA SER A 232 -8.25 0.38 -9.64
C SER A 232 -9.26 0.40 -10.79
N ASN A 233 -10.54 0.18 -10.48
CA ASN A 233 -11.60 0.32 -11.45
C ASN A 233 -11.67 1.77 -11.99
N LYS A 234 -11.26 1.99 -13.22
CA LYS A 234 -11.24 3.30 -13.90
C LYS A 234 -12.64 3.93 -14.07
N ARG A 235 -13.72 3.24 -13.71
CA ARG A 235 -15.11 3.71 -13.90
C ARG A 235 -15.55 4.84 -12.97
N ARG A 236 -14.80 5.17 -11.90
CA ARG A 236 -15.21 6.18 -10.88
C ARG A 236 -15.10 7.64 -11.31
N THR A 237 -14.33 7.97 -12.34
CA THR A 237 -14.11 9.35 -12.74
C THR A 237 -15.36 10.09 -13.24
N LYS A 238 -16.33 9.37 -13.82
CA LYS A 238 -17.58 9.96 -14.32
C LYS A 238 -18.51 10.52 -13.23
N GLN A 239 -18.37 10.06 -11.99
CA GLN A 239 -19.25 10.48 -10.89
C GLN A 239 -18.98 11.88 -10.34
N PHE A 240 -17.82 12.47 -10.64
CA PHE A 240 -17.39 13.72 -10.06
C PHE A 240 -17.45 14.91 -11.04
N GLN A 241 -17.82 14.69 -12.29
CA GLN A 241 -17.96 15.78 -13.25
C GLN A 241 -19.38 16.36 -13.19
N LEU A 242 -19.49 17.69 -13.13
CA LEU A 242 -20.74 18.40 -13.24
C LEU A 242 -20.98 18.80 -14.70
N SER A 243 -22.24 18.78 -15.15
CA SER A 243 -22.63 19.35 -16.43
C SER A 243 -22.59 20.89 -16.37
N LYS A 244 -22.70 21.52 -17.54
CA LYS A 244 -22.80 22.98 -17.62
C LYS A 244 -24.02 23.50 -16.86
N GLU A 245 -25.16 22.83 -17.02
CA GLU A 245 -26.42 23.17 -16.35
C GLU A 245 -26.29 23.05 -14.84
N GLN A 246 -25.58 22.01 -14.36
CA GLN A 246 -25.28 21.80 -12.94
C GLN A 246 -24.36 22.88 -12.36
N LEU A 247 -23.31 23.26 -13.10
CA LEU A 247 -22.44 24.39 -12.71
C LEU A 247 -23.20 25.71 -12.66
N GLN A 248 -24.07 25.95 -13.64
CA GLN A 248 -24.94 27.13 -13.69
C GLN A 248 -25.94 27.15 -12.53
N SER A 249 -26.58 26.02 -12.24
CA SER A 249 -27.47 25.86 -11.08
C SER A 249 -26.74 26.15 -9.76
N LEU A 250 -25.51 25.61 -9.59
CA LEU A 250 -24.69 25.90 -8.42
C LEU A 250 -24.33 27.40 -8.32
N ALA A 251 -23.99 28.04 -9.45
CA ALA A 251 -23.67 29.47 -9.50
C ALA A 251 -24.88 30.33 -9.12
N ALA A 252 -26.08 29.95 -9.56
CA ALA A 252 -27.32 30.66 -9.27
C ALA A 252 -27.88 30.41 -7.87
N THR A 253 -27.45 29.38 -7.17
CA THR A 253 -27.95 29.01 -5.83
C THR A 253 -27.48 30.03 -4.79
N GLU A 254 -28.42 30.64 -4.07
CA GLU A 254 -28.13 31.61 -3.02
C GLU A 254 -27.69 30.92 -1.72
N PRO A 255 -26.47 31.23 -1.21
CA PRO A 255 -26.00 30.74 0.05
C PRO A 255 -26.76 31.37 1.23
N THR A 256 -27.06 30.60 2.26
CA THR A 256 -27.77 31.09 3.47
C THR A 256 -26.82 31.43 4.62
N SER A 257 -25.51 31.26 4.46
CA SER A 257 -24.52 31.61 5.45
C SER A 257 -23.19 32.04 4.81
N TYR A 258 -22.39 32.77 5.58
CA TYR A 258 -21.02 33.12 5.19
C TYR A 258 -20.20 31.90 4.80
N HIS A 259 -20.28 30.81 5.56
CA HIS A 259 -19.52 29.58 5.28
C HIS A 259 -19.95 28.88 3.99
N MET A 260 -21.24 28.90 3.67
CA MET A 260 -21.74 28.39 2.40
C MET A 260 -21.25 29.28 1.23
N GLN A 261 -21.29 30.61 1.40
CA GLN A 261 -20.77 31.55 0.39
C GLN A 261 -19.29 31.31 0.16
N LYS A 262 -18.49 31.22 1.23
CA LYS A 262 -17.05 30.92 1.14
C LYS A 262 -16.77 29.60 0.46
N ALA A 263 -17.54 28.56 0.77
CA ALA A 263 -17.41 27.25 0.13
C ALA A 263 -17.74 27.30 -1.38
N LYS A 264 -18.79 28.04 -1.78
CA LYS A 264 -19.17 28.29 -3.17
C LYS A 264 -18.05 29.02 -3.93
N ASP A 265 -17.52 30.09 -3.36
CA ASP A 265 -16.45 30.90 -3.96
C ASP A 265 -15.16 30.04 -4.10
N ILE A 266 -14.80 29.25 -3.10
CA ILE A 266 -13.68 28.30 -3.18
C ILE A 266 -13.89 27.29 -4.31
N PHE A 267 -15.10 26.73 -4.44
CA PHE A 267 -15.40 25.77 -5.51
C PHE A 267 -15.15 26.38 -6.89
N PHE A 268 -15.66 27.61 -7.14
CA PHE A 268 -15.46 28.26 -8.41
C PHE A 268 -14.04 28.77 -8.63
N PHE A 269 -13.34 29.19 -7.58
CA PHE A 269 -11.92 29.48 -7.67
C PHE A 269 -11.13 28.23 -8.12
N LEU A 270 -11.35 27.07 -7.49
CA LEU A 270 -10.69 25.83 -7.86
C LEU A 270 -11.04 25.38 -9.28
N PHE A 271 -12.27 25.60 -9.72
CA PHE A 271 -12.71 25.31 -11.07
C PHE A 271 -11.96 26.18 -12.09
N MET A 272 -11.94 27.52 -11.91
CA MET A 272 -11.25 28.47 -12.77
C MET A 272 -9.72 28.28 -12.71
N PHE A 273 -9.19 27.85 -11.58
CA PHE A 273 -7.76 27.53 -11.41
C PHE A 273 -7.37 26.19 -12.07
N SER A 274 -8.03 25.83 -13.17
CA SER A 274 -7.82 24.57 -13.91
C SER A 274 -7.95 23.31 -13.06
N GLY A 275 -8.76 23.37 -12.02
CA GLY A 275 -9.00 22.23 -11.13
C GLY A 275 -7.85 21.97 -10.16
N LEU A 276 -7.21 22.99 -9.62
CA LEU A 276 -6.22 22.88 -8.54
C LEU A 276 -6.75 22.01 -7.40
N ARG A 277 -5.86 21.27 -6.74
CA ARG A 277 -6.26 20.57 -5.50
C ARG A 277 -6.49 21.59 -4.40
N PHE A 278 -7.56 21.41 -3.64
CA PHE A 278 -7.84 22.33 -2.53
C PHE A 278 -6.70 22.38 -1.50
N SER A 279 -6.03 21.27 -1.26
CA SER A 279 -4.83 21.24 -0.40
C SER A 279 -3.68 22.13 -0.89
N ASP A 280 -3.58 22.34 -2.22
CA ASP A 280 -2.54 23.19 -2.80
C ASP A 280 -3.01 24.67 -2.75
N MET A 281 -4.29 24.95 -3.02
CA MET A 281 -4.88 26.28 -2.85
C MET A 281 -4.63 26.87 -1.46
N LEU A 282 -4.78 26.04 -0.41
CA LEU A 282 -4.59 26.49 0.98
C LEU A 282 -3.17 27.00 1.29
N THR A 283 -2.21 26.73 0.43
CA THR A 283 -0.80 27.11 0.61
C THR A 283 -0.25 27.95 -0.53
N LEU A 284 -1.11 28.57 -1.34
CA LEU A 284 -0.66 29.56 -2.31
C LEU A 284 -0.12 30.79 -1.59
N GLU A 285 1.04 31.28 -2.04
CA GLU A 285 1.74 32.40 -1.41
C GLU A 285 1.71 33.64 -2.32
N PHE A 286 1.69 34.83 -1.73
CA PHE A 286 1.70 36.07 -2.48
C PHE A 286 2.94 36.24 -3.36
N ASP A 287 4.11 35.75 -2.89
CA ASP A 287 5.37 35.81 -3.63
C ASP A 287 5.37 34.97 -4.91
N TRP A 288 4.38 34.11 -5.08
CA TRP A 288 4.20 33.32 -6.30
C TRP A 288 3.38 34.01 -7.38
N ILE A 289 2.87 35.23 -7.07
CA ILE A 289 2.16 36.04 -8.04
C ILE A 289 3.16 36.77 -8.91
N ILE A 290 3.15 36.49 -10.21
CA ILE A 290 3.95 37.13 -11.22
C ILE A 290 3.03 38.04 -12.04
N ASN A 291 3.50 39.24 -12.34
CA ASN A 291 2.81 40.19 -13.22
C ASN A 291 3.78 40.62 -14.32
N ASP A 292 3.54 40.20 -15.53
CA ASP A 292 4.36 40.49 -16.70
C ASP A 292 3.50 40.77 -17.92
N GLU A 293 4.13 40.82 -19.10
CA GLU A 293 3.45 41.11 -20.39
C GLU A 293 2.35 40.11 -20.73
N LEU A 294 2.46 38.83 -20.23
CA LEU A 294 1.45 37.81 -20.42
C LEU A 294 0.26 37.99 -19.49
N GLY A 295 0.38 38.82 -18.46
CA GLY A 295 -0.63 39.12 -17.46
C GLY A 295 -0.30 38.60 -16.07
N LYS A 296 -1.24 38.77 -15.15
CA LYS A 296 -1.09 38.34 -13.76
C LYS A 296 -1.35 36.86 -13.62
N ARG A 297 -0.38 36.10 -13.09
CA ARG A 297 -0.48 34.65 -12.87
C ARG A 297 0.14 34.23 -11.55
N ILE A 298 -0.19 33.02 -11.12
CA ILE A 298 0.43 32.34 -9.99
C ILE A 298 1.28 31.18 -10.52
N ASP A 299 2.58 31.22 -10.20
CA ASP A 299 3.50 30.12 -10.45
C ASP A 299 3.75 29.35 -9.15
N PHE A 300 3.41 28.06 -9.11
CA PHE A 300 3.46 27.29 -7.86
C PHE A 300 4.01 25.88 -8.03
N ASP A 301 4.60 25.36 -6.95
CA ASP A 301 5.02 23.97 -6.85
C ASP A 301 3.94 23.12 -6.14
N PRO A 302 3.26 22.20 -6.82
CA PRO A 302 2.24 21.38 -6.18
C PRO A 302 2.80 20.50 -5.08
N VAL A 303 2.21 20.57 -3.89
CA VAL A 303 2.67 19.87 -2.68
C VAL A 303 2.85 18.34 -2.90
N LYS A 304 1.93 17.72 -3.63
CA LYS A 304 1.96 16.26 -3.85
C LYS A 304 3.07 15.80 -4.80
N THR A 305 3.52 16.65 -5.69
CA THR A 305 4.50 16.35 -6.73
C THR A 305 5.85 17.04 -6.51
N LYS A 306 5.95 17.89 -5.49
CA LYS A 306 7.18 18.58 -5.12
C LYS A 306 8.35 17.59 -4.97
N GLY A 307 9.44 17.85 -5.68
CA GLY A 307 10.63 16.99 -5.69
C GLY A 307 10.50 15.67 -6.49
N ARG A 308 9.36 15.45 -7.20
CA ARG A 308 9.18 14.30 -8.10
C ARG A 308 9.12 14.69 -9.57
N THR A 309 8.84 15.92 -9.85
CA THR A 309 8.76 16.50 -11.18
C THR A 309 9.33 17.91 -11.16
N SER A 310 9.87 18.37 -12.29
CA SER A 310 10.23 19.75 -12.52
C SER A 310 9.05 20.61 -12.97
N LEU A 311 7.83 20.04 -13.05
CA LEU A 311 6.65 20.74 -13.53
C LEU A 311 6.15 21.72 -12.47
N LYS A 312 6.13 22.99 -12.84
CA LYS A 312 5.47 24.05 -12.09
C LYS A 312 4.05 24.24 -12.62
N GLY A 313 3.15 24.54 -11.70
CA GLY A 313 1.81 25.00 -12.08
C GLY A 313 1.86 26.47 -12.43
N GLU A 314 1.28 26.84 -13.57
CA GLU A 314 1.11 28.22 -14.00
C GLU A 314 -0.37 28.47 -14.25
N VAL A 315 -0.95 29.45 -13.56
CA VAL A 315 -2.37 29.75 -13.68
C VAL A 315 -2.59 31.28 -13.69
N TRP A 316 -3.26 31.76 -14.73
CA TRP A 316 -3.58 33.17 -14.87
C TRP A 316 -4.74 33.56 -13.95
N ILE A 317 -4.60 34.69 -13.26
CA ILE A 317 -5.63 35.24 -12.38
C ILE A 317 -6.66 35.97 -13.24
N THR A 318 -7.87 35.44 -13.36
CA THR A 318 -8.97 36.11 -14.02
C THR A 318 -9.58 37.18 -13.09
N PRO A 319 -10.36 38.14 -13.61
CA PRO A 319 -11.06 39.12 -12.78
C PRO A 319 -11.91 38.49 -11.69
N GLU A 320 -12.64 37.42 -12.01
CA GLU A 320 -13.49 36.70 -11.07
C GLU A 320 -12.66 36.01 -9.96
N MET A 321 -11.49 35.45 -10.31
CA MET A 321 -10.56 34.89 -9.31
C MET A 321 -9.98 35.99 -8.41
N GLN A 322 -9.66 37.15 -8.99
CA GLN A 322 -9.17 38.31 -8.21
C GLN A 322 -10.23 38.80 -7.22
N GLU A 323 -11.51 38.83 -7.61
CA GLU A 323 -12.60 39.17 -6.68
C GLU A 323 -12.65 38.19 -5.47
N ILE A 324 -12.48 36.87 -5.71
CA ILE A 324 -12.46 35.89 -4.64
C ILE A 324 -11.23 36.07 -3.73
N ILE A 325 -10.05 36.35 -4.30
CA ILE A 325 -8.84 36.68 -3.54
C ILE A 325 -9.08 37.91 -2.65
N ASN A 326 -9.64 38.95 -3.20
CA ASN A 326 -9.92 40.19 -2.47
C ASN A 326 -10.97 40.02 -1.36
N LYS A 327 -11.87 39.05 -1.51
CA LYS A 327 -12.92 38.73 -0.52
C LYS A 327 -12.40 37.95 0.68
N TYR A 328 -11.35 37.16 0.49
CA TYR A 328 -10.77 36.30 1.53
C TYR A 328 -9.25 36.46 1.62
N PRO A 329 -8.72 37.68 1.78
CA PRO A 329 -7.28 37.90 1.73
C PRO A 329 -6.59 37.33 2.96
N GLY A 330 -5.45 36.68 2.74
CA GLY A 330 -4.53 36.35 3.81
C GLY A 330 -3.89 37.60 4.42
N THR A 331 -3.46 37.47 5.68
CA THR A 331 -2.79 38.57 6.43
C THR A 331 -1.28 38.47 6.43
N GLY A 332 -0.72 37.37 5.94
CA GLY A 332 0.71 37.07 5.90
C GLY A 332 1.17 36.62 4.51
N LYS A 333 2.00 35.58 4.47
CA LYS A 333 2.54 35.05 3.20
C LYS A 333 1.50 34.37 2.29
N TYR A 334 0.43 33.82 2.87
CA TYR A 334 -0.58 33.08 2.12
C TYR A 334 -1.58 34.01 1.44
N ILE A 335 -1.99 33.67 0.22
CA ILE A 335 -2.99 34.46 -0.56
C ILE A 335 -4.35 34.47 0.15
N PHE A 336 -4.72 33.39 0.85
CA PHE A 336 -6.01 33.25 1.50
C PHE A 336 -5.89 33.16 3.03
N ASP A 337 -6.95 33.58 3.72
CA ASP A 337 -7.10 33.64 5.18
C ASP A 337 -7.26 32.28 5.89
N PHE A 338 -6.74 31.22 5.30
CA PHE A 338 -6.92 29.86 5.85
C PHE A 338 -5.84 29.45 6.85
N LEU A 339 -4.62 29.92 6.65
CA LEU A 339 -3.44 29.53 7.41
C LEU A 339 -2.73 30.77 7.92
N ASP A 340 -2.09 30.64 9.06
CA ASP A 340 -1.26 31.67 9.69
C ASP A 340 0.22 31.32 9.48
N ASP A 341 1.10 32.33 9.42
CA ASP A 341 2.51 32.18 9.06
C ASP A 341 3.33 31.45 10.12
N ASP A 342 2.93 31.57 11.38
CA ASP A 342 3.59 31.01 12.55
C ASP A 342 3.19 29.55 12.84
N MET A 343 2.32 28.96 12.02
CA MET A 343 1.86 27.60 12.23
C MET A 343 2.95 26.56 11.98
N THR A 344 3.07 25.60 12.90
CA THR A 344 3.91 24.41 12.68
C THR A 344 3.37 23.54 11.55
N PRO A 345 4.20 22.73 10.87
CA PRO A 345 3.76 21.80 9.82
C PRO A 345 2.63 20.87 10.26
N GLU A 346 2.66 20.39 11.50
CA GLU A 346 1.63 19.53 12.09
C GLU A 346 0.31 20.28 12.28
N ALA A 347 0.37 21.55 12.76
CA ALA A 347 -0.80 22.40 12.91
C ALA A 347 -1.42 22.73 11.56
N ILE A 348 -0.61 23.07 10.55
CA ILE A 348 -1.05 23.28 9.16
C ILE A 348 -1.79 22.03 8.63
N LYS A 349 -1.22 20.85 8.82
CA LYS A 349 -1.83 19.59 8.36
C LYS A 349 -3.20 19.36 9.01
N LYS A 350 -3.30 19.53 10.32
CA LYS A 350 -4.55 19.38 11.08
C LYS A 350 -5.58 20.40 10.63
N LYS A 351 -5.20 21.68 10.49
CA LYS A 351 -6.07 22.78 10.05
C LYS A 351 -6.56 22.55 8.62
N LYS A 352 -5.69 22.14 7.68
CA LYS A 352 -6.08 21.76 6.32
C LYS A 352 -7.16 20.69 6.29
N HIS A 353 -7.03 19.65 7.09
CA HIS A 353 -8.02 18.57 7.12
C HIS A 353 -9.40 19.09 7.59
N SER A 354 -9.43 19.88 8.65
CA SER A 354 -10.66 20.51 9.17
C SER A 354 -11.30 21.44 8.14
N ILE A 355 -10.51 22.29 7.48
CA ILE A 355 -11.00 23.24 6.46
C ILE A 355 -11.60 22.47 5.27
N ILE A 356 -10.92 21.44 4.76
CA ILE A 356 -11.40 20.63 3.64
C ILE A 356 -12.72 19.96 3.98
N SER A 357 -12.85 19.39 5.19
CA SER A 357 -14.11 18.80 5.65
C SER A 357 -15.21 19.85 5.72
N GLY A 358 -14.97 20.95 6.40
CA GLY A 358 -15.98 22.03 6.56
C GLY A 358 -16.43 22.64 5.24
N VAL A 359 -15.53 22.84 4.28
CA VAL A 359 -15.90 23.33 2.93
C VAL A 359 -16.75 22.29 2.19
N ASN A 360 -16.38 21.01 2.21
CA ASN A 360 -17.15 19.96 1.55
C ASN A 360 -18.54 19.79 2.17
N ASP A 361 -18.67 19.91 3.50
CA ASP A 361 -19.96 19.86 4.19
C ASP A 361 -20.87 21.03 3.77
N ASN A 362 -20.30 22.24 3.66
CA ASN A 362 -21.06 23.43 3.19
C ASN A 362 -21.42 23.32 1.70
N LEU A 363 -20.55 22.79 0.86
CA LEU A 363 -20.85 22.48 -0.55
C LEU A 363 -22.01 21.48 -0.67
N THR A 364 -22.01 20.42 0.16
CA THR A 364 -23.08 19.43 0.18
C THR A 364 -24.41 20.06 0.59
N LYS A 365 -24.42 20.91 1.63
CA LYS A 365 -25.62 21.67 2.04
C LYS A 365 -26.11 22.62 0.96
N LEU A 366 -25.18 23.23 0.21
CA LEU A 366 -25.53 24.11 -0.92
C LEU A 366 -26.14 23.31 -2.08
N ALA A 367 -25.58 22.13 -2.38
CA ALA A 367 -26.06 21.25 -3.43
C ALA A 367 -27.51 20.75 -3.15
N GLN A 368 -27.88 20.54 -1.90
CA GLN A 368 -29.24 20.16 -1.50
C GLN A 368 -30.30 21.24 -1.80
N LYS A 369 -29.87 22.50 -1.98
CA LYS A 369 -30.75 23.63 -2.34
C LYS A 369 -30.83 23.85 -3.85
N ALA A 370 -29.91 23.28 -4.60
CA ALA A 370 -29.79 23.45 -6.05
C ALA A 370 -30.50 22.31 -6.79
N VAL A 371 -31.00 22.60 -7.97
CA VAL A 371 -31.68 21.61 -8.82
C VAL A 371 -30.68 20.72 -9.53
N LYS A 372 -30.89 19.40 -9.49
CA LYS A 372 -30.14 18.39 -10.25
C LYS A 372 -28.66 18.24 -9.88
N LEU A 373 -28.23 18.69 -8.70
CA LEU A 373 -26.88 18.45 -8.22
C LEU A 373 -26.74 17.08 -7.52
N PRO A 374 -25.53 16.52 -7.43
CA PRO A 374 -25.27 15.31 -6.65
C PRO A 374 -25.63 15.52 -5.16
N GLU A 375 -26.13 14.49 -4.49
CA GLU A 375 -26.43 14.55 -3.05
C GLU A 375 -25.22 14.98 -2.20
N ARG A 376 -24.02 14.63 -2.62
CA ARG A 376 -22.76 15.06 -2.01
C ARG A 376 -21.89 15.80 -3.01
N LEU A 377 -21.66 17.08 -2.74
CA LEU A 377 -20.76 17.91 -3.52
C LEU A 377 -19.44 18.13 -2.75
N SER A 378 -18.33 18.07 -3.44
CA SER A 378 -17.02 18.31 -2.87
C SER A 378 -16.14 19.11 -3.82
N THR A 379 -15.03 19.63 -3.32
CA THR A 379 -14.00 20.31 -4.12
C THR A 379 -13.41 19.47 -5.25
N TYR A 380 -13.51 18.12 -5.16
CA TYR A 380 -13.13 17.23 -6.26
C TYR A 380 -14.01 17.39 -7.51
N HIS A 381 -15.29 17.72 -7.34
CA HIS A 381 -16.19 17.98 -8.48
C HIS A 381 -15.71 19.17 -9.30
N ALA A 382 -15.17 20.23 -8.67
CA ALA A 382 -14.53 21.34 -9.38
C ALA A 382 -13.40 20.86 -10.30
N ARG A 383 -12.52 20.02 -9.76
CA ARG A 383 -11.37 19.50 -10.48
C ARG A 383 -11.74 18.63 -11.68
N TYR A 384 -12.65 17.67 -11.49
CA TYR A 384 -13.08 16.79 -12.58
C TYR A 384 -13.90 17.53 -13.64
N SER A 385 -14.71 18.50 -13.21
CA SER A 385 -15.46 19.35 -14.13
C SER A 385 -14.52 20.22 -14.97
N ALA A 386 -13.53 20.86 -14.37
CA ALA A 386 -12.54 21.66 -15.09
C ALA A 386 -11.82 20.82 -16.16
N ALA A 387 -11.32 19.63 -15.81
CA ALA A 387 -10.67 18.72 -16.78
C ALA A 387 -11.60 18.36 -17.95
N THR A 388 -12.87 18.08 -17.65
CA THR A 388 -13.86 17.72 -18.67
C THR A 388 -14.17 18.89 -19.60
N PHE A 389 -14.33 20.10 -19.06
CA PHE A 389 -14.60 21.29 -19.86
C PHE A 389 -13.40 21.66 -20.72
N ILE A 390 -12.18 21.67 -20.17
CA ILE A 390 -10.96 21.89 -20.95
C ILE A 390 -10.92 20.93 -22.13
N LYS A 391 -11.14 19.62 -21.89
CA LYS A 391 -11.13 18.62 -22.95
C LYS A 391 -12.18 18.87 -24.03
N ARG A 392 -13.40 19.19 -23.65
CA ARG A 392 -14.53 19.36 -24.56
C ARG A 392 -14.43 20.62 -25.42
N GLU A 393 -14.03 21.72 -24.80
CA GLU A 393 -14.05 23.04 -25.43
C GLU A 393 -12.77 23.36 -26.22
N THR A 394 -11.63 22.74 -25.83
CA THR A 394 -10.35 22.99 -26.49
C THR A 394 -9.86 21.82 -27.34
N GLY A 395 -10.46 20.63 -27.20
CA GLY A 395 -9.97 19.41 -27.84
C GLY A 395 -8.63 18.90 -27.25
N ALA A 396 -8.19 19.45 -26.12
CA ALA A 396 -6.91 19.10 -25.51
C ALA A 396 -6.77 17.62 -25.23
N SER A 397 -5.60 17.08 -25.48
CA SER A 397 -5.23 15.69 -25.15
C SER A 397 -5.23 15.46 -23.65
N VAL A 398 -5.32 14.17 -23.26
CA VAL A 398 -5.21 13.79 -21.84
C VAL A 398 -3.89 14.24 -21.24
N LEU A 399 -2.84 14.30 -22.05
CA LEU A 399 -1.51 14.72 -21.64
C LEU A 399 -1.48 16.20 -21.32
N GLU A 400 -1.95 17.05 -22.23
CA GLU A 400 -2.07 18.50 -22.05
C GLU A 400 -2.92 18.86 -20.82
N ILE A 401 -4.04 18.15 -20.63
CA ILE A 401 -4.88 18.34 -19.44
C ILE A 401 -4.15 17.94 -18.16
N SER A 402 -3.37 16.84 -18.19
CA SER A 402 -2.58 16.40 -17.04
C SER A 402 -1.50 17.40 -16.66
N GLU A 403 -0.86 18.03 -17.62
CA GLU A 403 0.10 19.12 -17.41
C GLU A 403 -0.58 20.36 -16.82
N GLN A 404 -1.67 20.81 -17.45
CA GLN A 404 -2.44 21.97 -16.96
C GLN A 404 -2.89 21.77 -15.50
N MET A 405 -3.26 20.54 -15.13
CA MET A 405 -3.71 20.19 -13.79
C MET A 405 -2.58 19.76 -12.85
N VAL A 406 -1.34 19.77 -13.31
CA VAL A 406 -0.15 19.31 -12.59
C VAL A 406 -0.35 17.95 -11.93
N ASN A 407 -0.74 16.94 -12.72
CA ASN A 407 -1.25 15.69 -12.18
C ASN A 407 -0.22 14.57 -12.02
N SER A 408 0.65 14.30 -12.96
CA SER A 408 1.53 13.14 -12.91
C SER A 408 2.75 13.29 -13.79
N PRO A 409 3.95 12.91 -13.29
CA PRO A 409 5.20 13.01 -14.04
C PRO A 409 5.27 12.14 -15.29
N LYS A 410 4.63 10.95 -15.25
CA LYS A 410 4.68 9.98 -16.37
C LYS A 410 3.85 10.41 -17.58
N MET A 411 3.00 11.43 -17.43
CA MET A 411 2.09 11.89 -18.48
C MET A 411 2.40 13.30 -18.96
N ALA A 412 3.41 13.97 -18.40
CA ALA A 412 3.65 15.39 -18.58
C ALA A 412 4.99 15.74 -19.25
N GLU A 413 5.74 14.76 -19.72
CA GLU A 413 7.01 15.06 -20.41
C GLU A 413 6.73 15.55 -21.83
N GLY A 414 6.65 16.86 -22.02
CA GLY A 414 7.05 17.50 -23.27
C GLY A 414 5.94 17.99 -24.22
N TYR A 415 4.71 18.35 -23.79
CA TYR A 415 3.64 18.64 -24.76
C TYR A 415 2.94 20.02 -24.72
N ILE A 416 3.12 20.85 -23.71
CA ILE A 416 2.57 22.20 -23.73
C ILE A 416 3.70 23.21 -23.87
N ASP A 417 3.89 23.68 -25.09
CA ASP A 417 5.06 24.48 -25.45
C ASP A 417 4.94 25.96 -25.10
N THR A 418 3.73 26.50 -24.89
CA THR A 418 3.62 27.95 -24.72
C THR A 418 2.66 28.37 -23.61
N PRO A 419 3.03 29.43 -22.83
CA PRO A 419 2.15 30.06 -21.85
C PRO A 419 0.79 30.49 -22.41
N GLU A 420 0.76 30.94 -23.66
CA GLU A 420 -0.45 31.40 -24.37
C GLU A 420 -1.46 30.25 -24.50
N LYS A 421 -1.00 29.05 -24.84
CA LYS A 421 -1.88 27.86 -24.95
C LYS A 421 -2.49 27.49 -23.60
N LYS A 422 -1.69 27.51 -22.51
CA LYS A 422 -2.20 27.29 -21.14
C LYS A 422 -3.24 28.34 -20.76
N LYS A 423 -2.99 29.61 -21.08
CA LYS A 423 -3.92 30.72 -20.83
C LYS A 423 -5.22 30.53 -21.59
N ALA A 424 -5.16 30.17 -22.89
CA ALA A 424 -6.33 29.89 -23.71
C ALA A 424 -7.17 28.71 -23.16
N MET A 425 -6.53 27.61 -22.74
CA MET A 425 -7.20 26.47 -22.11
C MET A 425 -7.94 26.87 -20.83
N GLN A 426 -7.37 27.75 -20.04
CA GLN A 426 -7.98 28.25 -18.81
C GLN A 426 -9.13 29.24 -19.05
N SER A 427 -9.04 30.11 -20.04
CA SER A 427 -10.08 31.15 -20.33
C SER A 427 -11.46 30.55 -20.59
N VAL A 428 -11.51 29.34 -21.17
CA VAL A 428 -12.75 28.58 -21.41
C VAL A 428 -13.54 28.34 -20.12
N LEU A 429 -12.86 28.17 -19.00
CA LEU A 429 -13.52 27.91 -17.70
C LEU A 429 -14.25 29.15 -17.18
N SER A 430 -13.68 30.34 -17.39
CA SER A 430 -14.36 31.62 -17.06
C SER A 430 -15.57 31.86 -17.95
N ASP A 431 -15.49 31.54 -19.25
CA ASP A 431 -16.59 31.73 -20.18
C ASP A 431 -17.81 30.82 -19.88
N VAL A 432 -17.60 29.66 -19.29
CA VAL A 432 -18.70 28.79 -18.80
C VAL A 432 -19.55 29.52 -17.77
N LEU A 433 -18.95 30.36 -16.94
CA LEU A 433 -19.62 31.09 -15.87
C LEU A 433 -20.24 32.42 -16.36
N LYS A 434 -19.61 33.11 -17.30
CA LYS A 434 -20.09 34.40 -17.82
C LYS A 434 -21.41 34.35 -18.57
N LYS A 435 -21.73 33.22 -19.22
CA LYS A 435 -22.99 33.08 -20.00
C LYS A 435 -24.25 32.93 -19.14
N THR A 436 -24.15 33.04 -17.81
CA THR A 436 -25.31 33.02 -16.88
C THR A 436 -25.86 34.41 -16.53
N GLY A 437 -25.17 35.48 -16.89
CA GLY A 437 -25.52 36.86 -16.47
C GLY A 437 -26.36 37.66 -17.46
N LYS A 438 -26.89 37.09 -18.56
CA LYS A 438 -27.77 37.79 -19.51
C LYS A 438 -29.05 37.01 -19.74
N LYS A 439 -30.03 37.25 -18.90
CA LYS A 439 -31.46 37.32 -19.25
C LYS A 439 -32.14 38.33 -18.33
#